data_bd767d26cf3a37e6d23def5b5e59304d
#
_entry.id   bd767d26cf3a37e6d23def5b5e59304d
#
_cell.length_a   1.000
_cell.length_b   1.000
_cell.length_c   1.000
_cell.angle_alpha   90.00
_cell.angle_beta   90.00
_cell.angle_gamma   90.00
#
_symmetry.space_group_name_H-M   'P 1'
#
loop_
_entity.id
_entity.type
_entity.pdbx_description
1 polymer ?
#
loop_
_entity_poly.entity_id
_entity_poly.type
_entity_poly.pdbx_seq_one_letter_code
_entity_poly.pdbx_strand_id
1 'polypeptide(L)'
;MKLSMERPQQGRTTSAGARGGAEMQADAQLYQAADEQLEQAAMLDAAPLDTQYGAALAAQVEAKHEQVERIEDRLENLIESQASRLQRPQMQQPGLLAFPATRAHWQQQVQQQQKTMQRLLVRLELVREVRDSMGVHAPRIEELAARKLRTRHPVLASEWDAQQQAQRLEKLLQRQDVSQQDMLRGRATQPGHGVRLGLSQHRP
;
A
#
# COMPACT_ATOMS: atom_id res chain seq x y z
N MET A 1 -18.05 -50.08 65.26
CA MET A 1 -17.14 -50.10 64.09
C MET A 1 -17.42 -48.88 63.29
N LYS A 2 -16.54 -47.86 63.35
CA LYS A 2 -16.60 -46.64 62.57
C LYS A 2 -15.58 -46.74 61.47
N LEU A 3 -16.01 -46.75 60.20
CA LEU A 3 -15.16 -46.65 59.06
C LEU A 3 -15.05 -45.20 58.66
N SER A 4 -13.90 -44.59 58.93
CA SER A 4 -13.52 -43.26 58.41
C SER A 4 -13.16 -43.40 56.92
N MET A 5 -13.93 -42.72 56.08
CA MET A 5 -13.61 -42.56 54.64
C MET A 5 -12.74 -41.32 54.50
N GLU A 6 -11.45 -41.54 54.29
CA GLU A 6 -10.48 -40.50 53.90
C GLU A 6 -10.71 -40.14 52.42
N ARG A 7 -10.97 -38.82 52.18
CA ARG A 7 -11.14 -38.25 50.85
C ARG A 7 -9.78 -37.72 50.38
N PRO A 8 -9.24 -38.19 49.23
CA PRO A 8 -8.00 -37.60 48.71
C PRO A 8 -8.26 -36.18 48.21
N GLN A 9 -7.55 -35.22 48.81
CA GLN A 9 -7.44 -33.84 48.31
C GLN A 9 -6.59 -33.86 47.03
N GLN A 10 -7.25 -33.73 45.90
CA GLN A 10 -6.55 -33.43 44.63
C GLN A 10 -6.05 -32.01 44.68
N GLY A 11 -4.73 -31.86 44.70
CA GLY A 11 -4.01 -30.58 44.62
C GLY A 11 -4.35 -29.82 43.38
N ARG A 12 -5.02 -28.70 43.50
CA ARG A 12 -5.12 -27.63 42.51
C ARG A 12 -3.80 -26.88 42.51
N THR A 13 -2.80 -27.35 41.77
CA THR A 13 -1.57 -26.61 41.51
C THR A 13 -1.79 -25.66 40.33
N THR A 14 -2.02 -24.38 40.62
CA THR A 14 -1.37 -23.22 40.06
C THR A 14 -1.10 -23.21 38.53
N SER A 15 -2.11 -22.91 37.71
CA SER A 15 -1.92 -22.44 36.33
C SER A 15 -2.01 -20.89 36.21
N ALA A 16 -2.05 -20.18 37.33
CA ALA A 16 -2.17 -18.71 37.35
C ALA A 16 -0.84 -17.98 37.09
N GLY A 17 0.31 -18.62 37.36
CA GLY A 17 1.63 -17.99 37.17
C GLY A 17 2.11 -17.91 35.71
N ALA A 18 1.68 -18.81 34.84
CA ALA A 18 2.15 -18.86 33.47
C ALA A 18 1.43 -17.81 32.55
N ARG A 19 0.20 -17.42 32.90
CA ARG A 19 -0.53 -16.41 32.14
C ARG A 19 -0.01 -14.98 32.37
N GLY A 20 0.34 -14.62 33.60
CA GLY A 20 0.88 -13.30 33.91
C GLY A 20 2.25 -13.02 33.27
N GLY A 21 3.09 -14.05 33.07
CA GLY A 21 4.38 -13.89 32.40
C GLY A 21 4.26 -13.62 30.89
N ALA A 22 3.30 -14.25 30.23
CA ALA A 22 3.06 -14.06 28.81
C ALA A 22 2.43 -12.67 28.52
N GLU A 23 1.54 -12.20 29.36
CA GLU A 23 0.93 -10.86 29.25
C GLU A 23 1.98 -9.75 29.47
N MET A 24 2.83 -9.87 30.52
CA MET A 24 3.93 -8.92 30.74
C MET A 24 4.95 -8.90 29.59
N GLN A 25 5.23 -10.04 28.96
CA GLN A 25 6.12 -10.08 27.79
C GLN A 25 5.48 -9.45 26.56
N ALA A 26 4.19 -9.66 26.33
CA ALA A 26 3.45 -9.02 25.26
C ALA A 26 3.40 -7.49 25.42
N ASP A 27 3.13 -7.00 26.63
CA ASP A 27 3.15 -5.58 26.94
C ASP A 27 4.55 -4.97 26.73
N ALA A 28 5.61 -5.65 27.19
CA ALA A 28 6.99 -5.20 26.98
C ALA A 28 7.36 -5.12 25.48
N GLN A 29 6.90 -6.06 24.66
CA GLN A 29 7.11 -6.03 23.21
C GLN A 29 6.34 -4.87 22.56
N LEU A 30 5.13 -4.56 23.02
CA LEU A 30 4.35 -3.42 22.53
C LEU A 30 5.02 -2.09 22.86
N TYR A 31 5.57 -1.94 24.07
CA TYR A 31 6.32 -0.74 24.45
C TYR A 31 7.61 -0.59 23.62
N GLN A 32 8.36 -1.65 23.43
CA GLN A 32 9.55 -1.62 22.56
C GLN A 32 9.22 -1.24 21.12
N ALA A 33 8.17 -1.83 20.55
CA ALA A 33 7.71 -1.48 19.20
C ALA A 33 7.24 -0.02 19.10
N ALA A 34 6.61 0.51 20.15
CA ALA A 34 6.20 1.91 20.20
C ALA A 34 7.41 2.86 20.27
N ASP A 35 8.41 2.53 21.09
CA ASP A 35 9.64 3.31 21.21
C ASP A 35 10.43 3.30 19.89
N GLU A 36 10.58 2.16 19.23
CA GLU A 36 11.19 2.06 17.90
C GLU A 36 10.48 2.91 16.85
N GLN A 37 9.14 2.94 16.88
CA GLN A 37 8.36 3.79 15.99
C GLN A 37 8.54 5.27 16.27
N LEU A 38 8.66 5.68 17.53
CA LEU A 38 8.95 7.06 17.90
C LEU A 38 10.35 7.50 17.47
N GLU A 39 11.35 6.64 17.64
CA GLU A 39 12.71 6.90 17.16
C GLU A 39 12.77 7.03 15.64
N GLN A 40 12.08 6.13 14.92
CA GLN A 40 11.98 6.20 13.45
C GLN A 40 11.28 7.48 12.99
N ALA A 41 10.20 7.88 13.66
CA ALA A 41 9.49 9.11 13.36
C ALA A 41 10.40 10.34 13.59
N ALA A 42 11.13 10.37 14.71
CA ALA A 42 12.07 11.45 15.01
C ALA A 42 13.22 11.53 14.00
N MET A 43 13.75 10.38 13.54
CA MET A 43 14.77 10.35 12.49
C MET A 43 14.22 10.86 11.15
N LEU A 44 12.98 10.54 10.82
CA LEU A 44 12.34 11.03 9.60
C LEU A 44 12.09 12.53 9.66
N ASP A 45 11.65 13.06 10.80
CA ASP A 45 11.43 14.50 10.99
C ASP A 45 12.73 15.33 10.89
N ALA A 46 13.87 14.73 11.28
CA ALA A 46 15.18 15.34 11.13
C ALA A 46 15.79 15.14 9.72
N ALA A 47 15.19 14.32 8.87
CA ALA A 47 15.70 14.02 7.54
C ALA A 47 15.44 15.18 6.55
N PRO A 48 16.18 15.26 5.44
CA PRO A 48 15.89 16.19 4.36
C PRO A 48 14.45 16.05 3.86
N LEU A 49 13.84 17.16 3.45
CA LEU A 49 12.44 17.22 3.03
C LEU A 49 12.10 16.23 1.91
N ASP A 50 13.02 15.99 0.96
CA ASP A 50 12.85 14.99 -0.11
C ASP A 50 12.70 13.56 0.47
N THR A 51 13.44 13.25 1.54
CA THR A 51 13.36 11.95 2.21
C THR A 51 12.07 11.82 2.99
N GLN A 52 11.64 12.87 3.70
CA GLN A 52 10.37 12.89 4.42
C GLN A 52 9.18 12.69 3.47
N TYR A 53 9.16 13.45 2.36
CA TYR A 53 8.10 13.34 1.36
C TYR A 53 8.11 11.96 0.68
N GLY A 54 9.29 11.45 0.32
CA GLY A 54 9.46 10.13 -0.28
C GLY A 54 8.98 9.01 0.63
N ALA A 55 9.34 9.04 1.91
CA ALA A 55 8.89 8.07 2.92
C ALA A 55 7.36 8.13 3.12
N ALA A 56 6.80 9.34 3.22
CA ALA A 56 5.35 9.52 3.36
C ALA A 56 4.59 9.05 2.12
N LEU A 57 5.13 9.24 0.92
CA LEU A 57 4.56 8.75 -0.33
C LEU A 57 4.61 7.22 -0.38
N ALA A 58 5.76 6.62 -0.08
CA ALA A 58 5.93 5.17 -0.01
C ALA A 58 4.94 4.53 0.97
N ALA A 59 4.77 5.10 2.16
CA ALA A 59 3.78 4.64 3.13
C ALA A 59 2.33 4.72 2.60
N GLN A 60 1.98 5.73 1.80
CA GLN A 60 0.65 5.80 1.17
C GLN A 60 0.48 4.76 0.05
N VAL A 61 1.54 4.44 -0.70
CA VAL A 61 1.53 3.36 -1.70
C VAL A 61 1.36 2.02 -1.00
N GLU A 62 2.16 1.74 0.03
CA GLU A 62 2.08 0.50 0.82
C GLU A 62 0.69 0.30 1.43
N ALA A 63 0.12 1.34 2.03
CA ALA A 63 -1.24 1.29 2.55
C ALA A 63 -2.30 0.96 1.49
N LYS A 64 -2.02 1.16 0.18
CA LYS A 64 -2.88 0.74 -0.92
C LYS A 64 -2.73 -0.75 -1.21
N HIS A 65 -1.51 -1.28 -1.19
CA HIS A 65 -1.25 -2.71 -1.31
C HIS A 65 -1.93 -3.49 -0.19
N GLU A 66 -1.70 -3.10 1.05
CA GLU A 66 -2.36 -3.69 2.21
C GLU A 66 -3.90 -3.60 2.14
N GLN A 67 -4.43 -2.52 1.57
CA GLN A 67 -5.89 -2.39 1.41
C GLN A 67 -6.44 -3.46 0.46
N VAL A 68 -5.73 -3.75 -0.63
CA VAL A 68 -6.12 -4.78 -1.61
C VAL A 68 -6.03 -6.16 -0.97
N GLU A 69 -4.94 -6.46 -0.26
CA GLU A 69 -4.75 -7.72 0.46
C GLU A 69 -5.86 -7.95 1.50
N ARG A 70 -6.17 -6.95 2.32
CA ARG A 70 -7.28 -7.05 3.29
C ARG A 70 -8.65 -7.28 2.63
N ILE A 71 -8.88 -6.76 1.42
CA ILE A 71 -10.11 -7.02 0.66
C ILE A 71 -10.12 -8.45 0.14
N GLU A 72 -8.98 -8.95 -0.34
CA GLU A 72 -8.81 -10.33 -0.79
C GLU A 72 -9.09 -11.30 0.35
N ASP A 73 -8.40 -11.17 1.49
CA ASP A 73 -8.60 -11.99 2.68
C ASP A 73 -10.08 -12.01 3.14
N ARG A 74 -10.70 -10.83 3.14
CA ARG A 74 -12.12 -10.73 3.51
C ARG A 74 -13.03 -11.47 2.54
N LEU A 75 -12.75 -11.42 1.24
CA LEU A 75 -13.53 -12.15 0.23
C LEU A 75 -13.32 -13.66 0.37
N GLU A 76 -12.10 -14.12 0.62
CA GLU A 76 -11.79 -15.53 0.86
C GLU A 76 -12.54 -16.06 2.09
N ASN A 77 -12.50 -15.34 3.20
CA ASN A 77 -13.26 -15.68 4.41
C ASN A 77 -14.78 -15.75 4.17
N LEU A 78 -15.32 -14.82 3.34
CA LEU A 78 -16.73 -14.85 2.95
C LEU A 78 -17.07 -16.05 2.06
N ILE A 79 -16.18 -16.43 1.15
CA ILE A 79 -16.32 -17.60 0.28
C ILE A 79 -16.33 -18.87 1.11
N GLU A 80 -15.40 -19.02 2.06
CA GLU A 80 -15.35 -20.16 2.96
C GLU A 80 -16.61 -20.27 3.83
N SER A 81 -17.04 -19.15 4.41
CA SER A 81 -18.31 -19.09 5.15
C SER A 81 -19.52 -19.48 4.29
N GLN A 82 -19.56 -19.03 3.05
CA GLN A 82 -20.63 -19.36 2.11
C GLN A 82 -20.56 -20.83 1.66
N ALA A 83 -19.37 -21.40 1.47
CA ALA A 83 -19.18 -22.82 1.18
C ALA A 83 -19.72 -23.69 2.31
N SER A 84 -19.38 -23.35 3.56
CA SER A 84 -19.90 -24.03 4.75
C SER A 84 -21.43 -23.94 4.86
N ARG A 85 -22.03 -22.81 4.46
CA ARG A 85 -23.49 -22.64 4.39
C ARG A 85 -24.13 -23.49 3.30
N LEU A 86 -23.45 -23.68 2.16
CA LEU A 86 -23.91 -24.55 1.07
C LEU A 86 -23.92 -26.03 1.43
N GLN A 87 -22.97 -26.48 2.24
CA GLN A 87 -22.89 -27.88 2.67
C GLN A 87 -24.12 -28.31 3.51
N ARG A 88 -24.66 -27.42 4.37
CA ARG A 88 -25.81 -27.71 5.24
C ARG A 88 -27.07 -28.11 4.45
N PRO A 89 -27.56 -27.34 3.48
CA PRO A 89 -28.71 -27.73 2.66
C PRO A 89 -28.46 -29.01 1.85
N GLN A 90 -27.23 -29.22 1.36
CA GLN A 90 -26.89 -30.45 0.62
C GLN A 90 -27.03 -31.69 1.51
N MET A 91 -26.64 -31.61 2.79
CA MET A 91 -26.83 -32.69 3.76
C MET A 91 -28.30 -32.87 4.18
N GLN A 92 -29.14 -31.82 4.04
CA GLN A 92 -30.56 -31.83 4.40
C GLN A 92 -31.48 -31.92 3.17
N GLN A 93 -31.02 -32.61 2.12
CA GLN A 93 -31.85 -32.77 0.92
C GLN A 93 -33.19 -33.44 1.25
N PRO A 94 -34.31 -32.84 0.81
CA PRO A 94 -35.62 -33.40 1.03
C PRO A 94 -35.75 -34.79 0.39
N GLY A 95 -36.21 -35.77 1.16
CA GLY A 95 -36.39 -37.15 0.68
C GLY A 95 -37.36 -37.24 -0.49
N LEU A 96 -37.44 -38.45 -1.11
CA LEU A 96 -38.31 -38.69 -2.27
C LEU A 96 -39.80 -38.44 -1.99
N LEU A 97 -40.21 -38.60 -0.73
CA LEU A 97 -41.62 -38.41 -0.29
C LEU A 97 -41.93 -36.98 0.18
N ALA A 98 -40.97 -36.04 0.10
CA ALA A 98 -41.21 -34.65 0.51
C ALA A 98 -42.22 -33.97 -0.45
N PHE A 99 -43.02 -33.04 0.11
CA PHE A 99 -44.02 -32.27 -0.66
C PHE A 99 -43.30 -31.43 -1.76
N PRO A 100 -43.95 -31.27 -2.95
CA PRO A 100 -43.38 -30.51 -4.06
C PRO A 100 -42.97 -29.08 -3.68
N ALA A 101 -43.74 -28.41 -2.82
CA ALA A 101 -43.45 -27.07 -2.32
C ALA A 101 -42.15 -27.02 -1.50
N THR A 102 -41.90 -28.03 -0.66
CA THR A 102 -40.65 -28.11 0.13
C THR A 102 -39.45 -28.31 -0.76
N ARG A 103 -39.54 -29.13 -1.80
CA ARG A 103 -38.46 -29.32 -2.78
C ARG A 103 -38.17 -28.04 -3.56
N ALA A 104 -39.25 -27.36 -4.02
CA ALA A 104 -39.08 -26.09 -4.74
C ALA A 104 -38.37 -25.03 -3.89
N HIS A 105 -38.80 -24.87 -2.63
CA HIS A 105 -38.18 -23.95 -1.69
C HIS A 105 -36.70 -24.31 -1.45
N TRP A 106 -36.38 -25.57 -1.22
CA TRP A 106 -34.98 -26.03 -1.04
C TRP A 106 -34.16 -25.76 -2.30
N GLN A 107 -34.66 -26.07 -3.50
CA GLN A 107 -33.95 -25.77 -4.75
C GLN A 107 -33.68 -24.27 -4.92
N GLN A 108 -34.70 -23.44 -4.64
CA GLN A 108 -34.55 -21.99 -4.70
C GLN A 108 -33.47 -21.50 -3.72
N GLN A 109 -33.43 -22.00 -2.50
CA GLN A 109 -32.44 -21.66 -1.51
C GLN A 109 -31.02 -22.05 -1.96
N VAL A 110 -30.84 -23.27 -2.46
CA VAL A 110 -29.54 -23.73 -2.99
C VAL A 110 -29.10 -22.86 -4.17
N GLN A 111 -30.01 -22.57 -5.11
CA GLN A 111 -29.68 -21.69 -6.24
C GLN A 111 -29.28 -20.28 -5.82
N GLN A 112 -29.97 -19.69 -4.82
CA GLN A 112 -29.58 -18.37 -4.30
C GLN A 112 -28.19 -18.38 -3.67
N GLN A 113 -27.87 -19.42 -2.90
CA GLN A 113 -26.54 -19.57 -2.28
C GLN A 113 -25.45 -19.78 -3.33
N GLN A 114 -25.72 -20.60 -4.36
CA GLN A 114 -24.80 -20.79 -5.49
C GLN A 114 -24.54 -19.47 -6.26
N LYS A 115 -25.60 -18.70 -6.55
CA LYS A 115 -25.45 -17.38 -7.18
C LYS A 115 -24.62 -16.42 -6.33
N THR A 116 -24.81 -16.45 -5.01
CA THR A 116 -24.01 -15.64 -4.09
C THR A 116 -22.54 -16.05 -4.12
N MET A 117 -22.27 -17.36 -4.08
CA MET A 117 -20.91 -17.91 -4.20
C MET A 117 -20.24 -17.48 -5.51
N GLN A 118 -20.92 -17.63 -6.64
CA GLN A 118 -20.38 -17.20 -7.94
C GLN A 118 -20.05 -15.71 -7.96
N ARG A 119 -20.91 -14.86 -7.38
CA ARG A 119 -20.61 -13.41 -7.28
C ARG A 119 -19.39 -13.11 -6.43
N LEU A 120 -19.18 -13.85 -5.35
CA LEU A 120 -17.99 -13.67 -4.50
C LEU A 120 -16.72 -14.12 -5.24
N LEU A 121 -16.75 -15.24 -5.95
CA LEU A 121 -15.64 -15.73 -6.76
C LEU A 121 -15.24 -14.73 -7.86
N VAL A 122 -16.23 -14.18 -8.60
CA VAL A 122 -15.95 -13.16 -9.62
C VAL A 122 -15.33 -11.90 -8.99
N ARG A 123 -15.79 -11.48 -7.81
CA ARG A 123 -15.19 -10.34 -7.11
C ARG A 123 -13.76 -10.62 -6.65
N LEU A 124 -13.51 -11.82 -6.16
CA LEU A 124 -12.16 -12.24 -5.75
C LEU A 124 -11.20 -12.21 -6.95
N GLU A 125 -11.65 -12.73 -8.10
CA GLU A 125 -10.85 -12.72 -9.33
C GLU A 125 -10.51 -11.29 -9.79
N LEU A 126 -11.50 -10.37 -9.75
CA LEU A 126 -11.26 -8.96 -10.06
C LEU A 126 -10.26 -8.30 -9.09
N VAL A 127 -10.32 -8.63 -7.79
CA VAL A 127 -9.36 -8.10 -6.81
C VAL A 127 -7.96 -8.63 -7.07
N ARG A 128 -7.82 -9.91 -7.41
CA ARG A 128 -6.53 -10.52 -7.79
C ARG A 128 -5.96 -9.90 -9.06
N GLU A 129 -6.79 -9.68 -10.07
CA GLU A 129 -6.39 -8.97 -11.30
C GLU A 129 -5.90 -7.55 -10.98
N VAL A 130 -6.60 -6.82 -10.11
CA VAL A 130 -6.13 -5.50 -9.63
C VAL A 130 -4.80 -5.62 -8.91
N ARG A 131 -4.63 -6.56 -7.99
CA ARG A 131 -3.36 -6.80 -7.28
C ARG A 131 -2.23 -7.08 -8.25
N ASP A 132 -2.42 -8.02 -9.17
CA ASP A 132 -1.40 -8.44 -10.12
C ASP A 132 -1.05 -7.33 -11.13
N SER A 133 -2.01 -6.45 -11.45
CA SER A 133 -1.80 -5.29 -12.30
C SER A 133 -1.21 -4.07 -11.59
N MET A 134 -1.12 -4.07 -10.25
CA MET A 134 -0.60 -2.91 -9.48
C MET A 134 0.83 -2.54 -9.89
N GLY A 135 1.69 -3.52 -10.19
CA GLY A 135 3.04 -3.26 -10.68
C GLY A 135 3.08 -2.53 -12.03
N VAL A 136 2.19 -2.89 -12.95
CA VAL A 136 2.07 -2.25 -14.27
C VAL A 136 1.50 -0.83 -14.16
N HIS A 137 0.61 -0.61 -13.18
CA HIS A 137 -0.04 0.68 -12.93
C HIS A 137 0.63 1.49 -11.81
N ALA A 138 1.86 1.16 -11.43
CA ALA A 138 2.60 1.85 -10.36
C ALA A 138 2.56 3.38 -10.48
N PRO A 139 2.79 4.02 -11.65
CA PRO A 139 2.75 5.48 -11.77
C PRO A 139 1.36 6.08 -11.42
N ARG A 140 0.28 5.37 -11.73
CA ARG A 140 -1.07 5.80 -11.41
C ARG A 140 -1.38 5.65 -9.91
N ILE A 141 -0.85 4.60 -9.30
CA ILE A 141 -0.98 4.37 -7.86
C ILE A 141 -0.21 5.45 -7.09
N GLU A 142 1.01 5.79 -7.52
CA GLU A 142 1.80 6.88 -6.96
C GLU A 142 1.09 8.23 -7.10
N GLU A 143 0.45 8.53 -8.23
CA GLU A 143 -0.33 9.74 -8.41
C GLU A 143 -1.51 9.81 -7.42
N LEU A 144 -2.24 8.72 -7.24
CA LEU A 144 -3.33 8.63 -6.27
C LEU A 144 -2.81 8.74 -4.82
N ALA A 145 -1.67 8.14 -4.52
CA ALA A 145 -0.99 8.25 -3.24
C ALA A 145 -0.55 9.70 -2.97
N ALA A 146 0.05 10.38 -3.96
CA ALA A 146 0.44 11.77 -3.86
C ALA A 146 -0.76 12.71 -3.64
N ARG A 147 -1.88 12.48 -4.32
CA ARG A 147 -3.12 13.24 -4.06
C ARG A 147 -3.62 13.03 -2.63
N LYS A 148 -3.57 11.81 -2.12
CA LYS A 148 -3.97 11.49 -0.76
C LYS A 148 -2.99 12.07 0.27
N LEU A 149 -1.69 12.09 -0.04
CA LEU A 149 -0.67 12.71 0.79
C LEU A 149 -0.93 14.21 0.93
N ARG A 150 -1.21 14.92 -0.17
CA ARG A 150 -1.55 16.36 -0.16
C ARG A 150 -2.77 16.69 0.71
N THR A 151 -3.74 15.79 0.78
CA THR A 151 -4.91 15.99 1.66
C THR A 151 -4.62 15.71 3.12
N ARG A 152 -3.74 14.75 3.43
CA ARG A 152 -3.41 14.34 4.81
C ARG A 152 -2.31 15.20 5.44
N HIS A 153 -1.31 15.56 4.65
CA HIS A 153 -0.12 16.31 5.05
C HIS A 153 0.11 17.51 4.14
N PRO A 154 -0.80 18.52 4.18
CA PRO A 154 -0.76 19.65 3.25
C PRO A 154 0.50 20.51 3.42
N VAL A 155 1.02 20.65 4.64
CA VAL A 155 2.23 21.43 4.94
C VAL A 155 3.44 20.77 4.28
N LEU A 156 3.68 19.49 4.53
CA LEU A 156 4.79 18.74 3.94
C LEU A 156 4.75 18.78 2.40
N ALA A 157 3.56 18.62 1.82
CA ALA A 157 3.40 18.65 0.37
C ALA A 157 3.67 20.05 -0.22
N SER A 158 3.23 21.13 0.45
CA SER A 158 3.48 22.49 -0.02
C SER A 158 4.94 22.89 0.09
N GLU A 159 5.64 22.50 1.15
CA GLU A 159 7.07 22.73 1.34
C GLU A 159 7.89 21.98 0.27
N TRP A 160 7.54 20.73 0.01
CA TRP A 160 8.19 19.95 -1.05
C TRP A 160 7.96 20.54 -2.44
N ASP A 161 6.71 20.93 -2.77
CA ASP A 161 6.39 21.59 -4.04
C ASP A 161 7.19 22.91 -4.20
N ALA A 162 7.30 23.70 -3.14
CA ALA A 162 8.10 24.94 -3.13
C ALA A 162 9.59 24.67 -3.35
N GLN A 163 10.15 23.66 -2.69
CA GLN A 163 11.55 23.26 -2.87
C GLN A 163 11.79 22.78 -4.31
N GLN A 164 10.91 21.98 -4.87
CA GLN A 164 11.01 21.52 -6.26
C GLN A 164 10.96 22.69 -7.27
N GLN A 165 10.11 23.68 -7.01
CA GLN A 165 10.06 24.90 -7.84
C GLN A 165 11.35 25.69 -7.75
N ALA A 166 11.90 25.87 -6.56
CA ALA A 166 13.19 26.55 -6.36
C ALA A 166 14.32 25.84 -7.10
N GLN A 167 14.43 24.53 -6.99
CA GLN A 167 15.44 23.73 -7.70
C GLN A 167 15.27 23.84 -9.23
N ARG A 168 14.04 23.87 -9.75
CA ARG A 168 13.80 24.06 -11.19
C ARG A 168 14.25 25.42 -11.67
N LEU A 169 13.96 26.47 -10.92
CA LEU A 169 14.39 27.84 -11.24
C LEU A 169 15.91 27.93 -11.23
N GLU A 170 16.57 27.40 -10.21
CA GLU A 170 18.03 27.36 -10.13
C GLU A 170 18.67 26.66 -11.33
N LYS A 171 18.16 25.48 -11.71
CA LYS A 171 18.62 24.75 -12.91
C LYS A 171 18.42 25.55 -14.21
N LEU A 172 17.32 26.31 -14.31
CA LEU A 172 17.08 27.17 -15.48
C LEU A 172 18.10 28.33 -15.53
N LEU A 173 18.36 29.00 -14.41
CA LEU A 173 19.36 30.05 -14.31
C LEU A 173 20.76 29.54 -14.66
N GLN A 174 21.18 28.39 -14.10
CA GLN A 174 22.46 27.76 -14.44
C GLN A 174 22.58 27.46 -15.94
N ARG A 175 21.52 26.98 -16.60
CA ARG A 175 21.53 26.75 -18.04
C ARG A 175 21.67 28.03 -18.85
N GLN A 176 21.03 29.12 -18.41
CA GLN A 176 21.17 30.43 -19.06
C GLN A 176 22.58 30.98 -18.92
N ASP A 177 23.19 30.87 -17.74
CA ASP A 177 24.56 31.31 -17.51
C ASP A 177 25.57 30.55 -18.36
N VAL A 178 25.44 29.21 -18.44
CA VAL A 178 26.29 28.38 -19.31
C VAL A 178 26.11 28.76 -20.76
N SER A 179 24.87 28.97 -21.23
CA SER A 179 24.59 29.38 -22.62
C SER A 179 25.19 30.76 -22.94
N GLN A 180 25.13 31.71 -22.01
CA GLN A 180 25.72 33.04 -22.19
C GLN A 180 27.26 32.95 -22.22
N GLN A 181 27.89 32.14 -21.34
CA GLN A 181 29.31 31.92 -21.35
C GLN A 181 29.80 31.28 -22.66
N ASP A 182 29.06 30.31 -23.19
CA ASP A 182 29.39 29.66 -24.44
C ASP A 182 29.29 30.63 -25.64
N MET A 183 28.26 31.49 -25.66
CA MET A 183 28.14 32.53 -26.65
C MET A 183 29.31 33.54 -26.60
N LEU A 184 29.75 33.93 -25.40
CA LEU A 184 30.89 34.84 -25.22
C LEU A 184 32.21 34.18 -25.64
N ARG A 185 32.41 32.90 -25.32
CA ARG A 185 33.58 32.12 -25.79
C ARG A 185 33.58 31.92 -27.28
N GLY A 186 32.47 31.60 -27.91
CA GLY A 186 32.33 31.45 -29.35
C GLY A 186 32.63 32.75 -30.11
N ARG A 187 32.33 33.92 -29.48
CA ARG A 187 32.62 35.23 -30.06
C ARG A 187 34.10 35.60 -29.95
N ALA A 188 34.79 35.13 -28.90
CA ALA A 188 36.23 35.38 -28.70
C ALA A 188 37.12 34.50 -29.60
N THR A 189 36.62 33.39 -30.14
CA THR A 189 37.38 32.45 -30.98
C THR A 189 37.14 32.62 -32.46
N GLN A 190 36.32 33.60 -32.93
CA GLN A 190 36.28 33.92 -34.34
C GLN A 190 37.54 34.67 -34.76
N PRO A 191 38.53 34.06 -35.47
CA PRO A 191 39.62 34.78 -36.07
C PRO A 191 39.05 35.69 -37.12
N GLY A 192 39.38 36.99 -37.03
CA GLY A 192 38.91 38.03 -37.92
C GLY A 192 39.02 37.60 -39.36
N HIS A 193 37.87 37.50 -40.02
CA HIS A 193 37.84 37.44 -41.50
C HIS A 193 38.40 38.77 -41.99
N GLY A 194 39.73 38.75 -42.25
CA GLY A 194 40.40 39.83 -42.93
C GLY A 194 39.68 40.05 -44.28
N VAL A 195 39.00 41.16 -44.40
CA VAL A 195 38.49 41.68 -45.66
C VAL A 195 39.71 41.93 -46.57
N ARG A 196 40.06 40.96 -47.41
CA ARG A 196 40.97 41.20 -48.54
C ARG A 196 40.26 42.13 -49.53
N LEU A 197 40.53 43.42 -49.43
CA LEU A 197 40.28 44.39 -50.49
C LEU A 197 41.15 44.03 -51.69
N GLY A 198 40.59 43.31 -52.63
CA GLY A 198 41.23 43.06 -53.95
C GLY A 198 41.28 44.32 -54.75
N LEU A 199 42.45 45.00 -54.74
CA LEU A 199 42.77 46.04 -55.69
C LEU A 199 42.95 45.40 -57.06
N SER A 200 41.92 45.50 -57.89
CA SER A 200 41.97 45.20 -59.31
C SER A 200 42.79 46.29 -60.05
N GLN A 201 44.05 46.08 -60.33
CA GLN A 201 44.83 46.95 -61.21
C GLN A 201 44.44 46.58 -62.63
N HIS A 202 43.64 47.43 -63.26
CA HIS A 202 43.49 47.50 -64.74
C HIS A 202 44.65 48.26 -65.30
N ARG A 203 45.38 47.64 -66.20
CA ARG A 203 46.45 48.31 -66.99
C ARG A 203 46.14 48.06 -68.45
N PRO A 204 46.32 49.12 -69.32
CA PRO A 204 45.86 49.22 -70.69
C PRO A 204 46.52 48.25 -71.73
#